data_7c0f5fefbbb6ef6e5763868e13dbcabd
#
_entry.id   7c0f5fefbbb6ef6e5763868e13dbcabd
#
_cell.length_a   1.000
_cell.length_b   1.000
_cell.length_c   1.000
_cell.angle_alpha   90.00
_cell.angle_beta   90.00
_cell.angle_gamma   90.00
#
_symmetry.space_group_name_H-M   'P 1'
#
loop_
_entity.id
_entity.type
_entity.pdbx_description
1 polymer ?
#
loop_
_entity_poly.entity_id
_entity_poly.type
_entity_poly.pdbx_seq_one_letter_code
_entity_poly.pdbx_strand_id
1 'polypeptide(L)'
;MQVNLNDAESHAVENAVIIFTPTFSAPAVSEQNQTPAIMNQIDKQFAPHVLVVQAGRFIAFPNADNLFHHVYSFSPAKQFELKLYKEFTAEPLRFDEPGIVDIGCNIHDWMLGYIVVTESPYFIKTDTHGKAQIDLPAGEYALSFWHPRAKDATPFSQNTMVFDTSKTLSLQLDTVIENDLGFDDGFGEY
;
A
#
# COMPACT_ATOMS: atom_id res chain seq x y z
N MET A 1 12.14 12.40 8.94
CA MET A 1 11.29 13.45 8.34
C MET A 1 9.84 13.11 8.57
N GLN A 2 9.02 14.08 8.95
CA GLN A 2 7.56 13.90 8.99
C GLN A 2 6.95 14.30 7.65
N VAL A 3 5.89 13.59 7.24
CA VAL A 3 5.13 13.88 6.03
C VAL A 3 3.67 14.04 6.41
N ASN A 4 3.03 15.09 5.90
CA ASN A 4 1.59 15.30 6.00
C ASN A 4 1.02 15.37 4.57
N LEU A 5 -0.07 14.68 4.34
CA LEU A 5 -0.76 14.66 3.05
C LEU A 5 -2.24 15.00 3.23
N ASN A 6 -2.68 15.99 2.48
CA ASN A 6 -4.08 16.37 2.38
C ASN A 6 -4.56 16.31 0.92
N ASP A 7 -5.85 16.20 0.74
CA ASP A 7 -6.49 16.35 -0.58
C ASP A 7 -6.72 17.84 -0.95
N ALA A 8 -7.36 18.09 -2.10
CA ALA A 8 -7.63 19.44 -2.58
C ALA A 8 -8.52 20.28 -1.65
N GLU A 9 -9.33 19.64 -0.83
CA GLU A 9 -10.21 20.29 0.17
C GLU A 9 -9.60 20.30 1.59
N SER A 10 -8.32 19.96 1.70
CA SER A 10 -7.57 19.89 2.98
C SER A 10 -8.01 18.77 3.92
N HIS A 11 -8.70 17.75 3.43
CA HIS A 11 -8.96 16.55 4.21
C HIS A 11 -7.71 15.68 4.27
N ALA A 12 -7.49 15.04 5.41
CA ALA A 12 -6.40 14.09 5.60
C ALA A 12 -6.58 12.85 4.69
N VAL A 13 -5.53 12.45 3.98
CA VAL A 13 -5.57 11.30 3.08
C VAL A 13 -4.92 10.10 3.74
N GLU A 14 -5.74 9.12 4.13
CA GLU A 14 -5.31 7.83 4.67
C GLU A 14 -4.91 6.85 3.55
N ASN A 15 -4.06 5.87 3.86
CA ASN A 15 -3.65 4.80 2.94
C ASN A 15 -2.98 5.28 1.65
N ALA A 16 -2.53 6.52 1.60
CA ALA A 16 -1.74 7.04 0.50
C ALA A 16 -0.30 6.51 0.56
N VAL A 17 0.18 6.01 -0.55
CA VAL A 17 1.56 5.55 -0.71
C VAL A 17 2.38 6.63 -1.36
N ILE A 18 3.49 7.02 -0.72
CA ILE A 18 4.47 7.96 -1.26
C ILE A 18 5.80 7.22 -1.38
N ILE A 19 6.35 7.20 -2.58
CA ILE A 19 7.61 6.55 -2.90
C ILE A 19 8.64 7.64 -3.20
N PHE A 20 9.79 7.56 -2.55
CA PHE A 20 10.93 8.45 -2.72
C PHE A 20 12.01 7.71 -3.51
N THR A 21 12.18 8.05 -4.76
CA THR A 21 13.20 7.44 -5.63
C THR A 21 14.44 8.33 -5.65
N PRO A 22 15.58 7.92 -5.06
CA PRO A 22 16.78 8.74 -5.05
C PRO A 22 17.32 8.94 -6.47
N THR A 23 17.71 10.18 -6.80
CA THR A 23 18.38 10.51 -8.07
C THR A 23 19.91 10.34 -8.00
N PHE A 24 20.39 9.86 -6.86
CA PHE A 24 21.80 9.63 -6.55
C PHE A 24 22.03 8.18 -6.13
N SER A 25 23.30 7.77 -6.04
CA SER A 25 23.63 6.46 -5.49
C SER A 25 23.38 6.43 -3.99
N ALA A 26 22.17 6.00 -3.62
CA ALA A 26 21.80 5.85 -2.22
C ALA A 26 22.45 4.59 -1.62
N PRO A 27 22.72 4.58 -0.30
CA PRO A 27 23.12 3.35 0.38
C PRO A 27 22.11 2.25 0.14
N ALA A 28 22.56 1.05 -0.17
CA ALA A 28 21.70 -0.10 -0.21
C ALA A 28 21.05 -0.27 1.18
N VAL A 29 19.73 -0.29 1.23
CA VAL A 29 19.04 -0.73 2.43
C VAL A 29 19.30 -2.22 2.50
N SER A 30 20.00 -2.66 3.55
CA SER A 30 20.27 -4.09 3.74
C SER A 30 18.95 -4.86 3.61
N GLU A 31 19.01 -6.06 3.05
CA GLU A 31 17.87 -7.00 3.02
C GLU A 31 17.41 -7.26 4.46
N GLN A 32 16.69 -6.27 5.01
CA GLN A 32 16.26 -6.30 6.39
C GLN A 32 15.10 -7.25 6.48
N ASN A 33 15.38 -8.32 7.18
CA ASN A 33 14.48 -9.35 7.64
C ASN A 33 13.85 -10.21 6.55
N GLN A 34 14.31 -11.41 6.52
CA GLN A 34 13.74 -12.55 5.80
C GLN A 34 12.32 -12.91 6.25
N THR A 35 11.78 -12.24 7.27
CA THR A 35 10.41 -12.42 7.72
C THR A 35 9.44 -11.85 6.68
N PRO A 36 8.50 -12.64 6.15
CA PRO A 36 7.52 -12.16 5.19
C PRO A 36 6.72 -10.97 5.72
N ALA A 37 6.37 -10.03 4.84
CA ALA A 37 5.35 -9.04 5.16
C ALA A 37 3.99 -9.74 5.30
N ILE A 38 3.07 -9.14 6.03
CA ILE A 38 1.79 -9.78 6.35
C ILE A 38 0.65 -9.01 5.68
N MET A 39 -0.15 -9.72 4.90
CA MET A 39 -1.46 -9.31 4.41
C MET A 39 -2.50 -10.26 5.02
N ASN A 40 -3.00 -9.91 6.21
CA ASN A 40 -3.92 -10.76 6.96
C ASN A 40 -5.35 -10.65 6.44
N GLN A 41 -6.19 -11.58 6.84
CA GLN A 41 -7.63 -11.60 6.57
C GLN A 41 -8.34 -11.59 7.92
N ILE A 42 -9.04 -10.50 8.22
CA ILE A 42 -9.71 -10.25 9.52
C ILE A 42 -11.04 -9.59 9.22
N ASP A 43 -12.14 -10.09 9.81
CA ASP A 43 -13.48 -9.55 9.68
C ASP A 43 -13.91 -9.41 8.20
N LYS A 44 -13.54 -10.40 7.37
CA LYS A 44 -13.78 -10.44 5.92
C LYS A 44 -13.20 -9.22 5.20
N GLN A 45 -12.02 -8.77 5.63
CA GLN A 45 -11.26 -7.69 5.03
C GLN A 45 -9.77 -8.06 4.94
N PHE A 46 -9.05 -7.47 4.01
CA PHE A 46 -7.59 -7.51 4.01
C PHE A 46 -7.03 -6.46 4.98
N ALA A 47 -6.15 -6.89 5.87
CA ALA A 47 -5.50 -6.04 6.87
C ALA A 47 -3.97 -6.17 6.80
N PRO A 48 -3.26 -5.08 6.44
CA PRO A 48 -3.77 -3.74 6.13
C PRO A 48 -4.53 -3.71 4.77
N HIS A 49 -5.43 -2.74 4.57
CA HIS A 49 -6.11 -2.54 3.28
C HIS A 49 -5.12 -2.24 2.14
N VAL A 50 -4.08 -1.47 2.44
CA VAL A 50 -2.94 -1.21 1.54
C VAL A 50 -1.65 -1.64 2.20
N LEU A 51 -0.93 -2.56 1.57
CA LEU A 51 0.42 -2.99 1.96
C LEU A 51 1.44 -2.47 0.96
N VAL A 52 2.54 -1.91 1.44
CA VAL A 52 3.66 -1.48 0.58
C VAL A 52 4.87 -2.33 0.86
N VAL A 53 5.52 -2.81 -0.18
CA VAL A 53 6.74 -3.63 -0.07
C VAL A 53 7.75 -3.26 -1.14
N GLN A 54 9.03 -3.51 -0.86
CA GLN A 54 10.07 -3.46 -1.88
C GLN A 54 10.02 -4.73 -2.74
N ALA A 55 10.33 -4.59 -4.04
CA ALA A 55 10.46 -5.72 -4.97
C ALA A 55 11.41 -6.80 -4.43
N GLY A 56 11.05 -8.06 -4.64
CA GLY A 56 11.76 -9.23 -4.08
C GLY A 56 11.25 -9.67 -2.70
N ARG A 57 10.32 -8.93 -2.07
CA ARG A 57 9.79 -9.24 -0.75
C ARG A 57 8.83 -10.43 -0.78
N PHE A 58 8.91 -11.28 0.25
CA PHE A 58 7.89 -12.30 0.50
C PHE A 58 6.72 -11.72 1.29
N ILE A 59 5.50 -12.14 0.94
CA ILE A 59 4.26 -11.77 1.63
C ILE A 59 3.52 -13.04 2.03
N ALA A 60 3.15 -13.12 3.31
CA ALA A 60 2.28 -14.16 3.84
C ALA A 60 0.84 -13.65 3.91
N PHE A 61 -0.11 -14.57 3.69
CA PHE A 61 -1.55 -14.28 3.71
C PHE A 61 -2.23 -15.14 4.79
N PRO A 62 -2.00 -14.88 6.09
CA PRO A 62 -2.68 -15.60 7.13
C PRO A 62 -4.19 -15.31 7.10
N ASN A 63 -4.98 -16.27 7.57
CA ASN A 63 -6.42 -16.12 7.75
C ASN A 63 -6.74 -16.18 9.24
N ALA A 64 -7.08 -15.03 9.82
CA ALA A 64 -7.47 -14.89 11.21
C ALA A 64 -8.99 -15.06 11.44
N ASP A 65 -9.77 -15.16 10.36
CA ASP A 65 -11.19 -15.41 10.43
C ASP A 65 -11.50 -16.89 10.70
N ASN A 66 -12.61 -17.14 11.36
CA ASN A 66 -13.15 -18.50 11.51
C ASN A 66 -13.97 -18.93 10.27
N LEU A 67 -13.60 -18.44 9.08
CA LEU A 67 -14.24 -18.67 7.79
C LEU A 67 -13.19 -19.03 6.74
N PHE A 68 -13.61 -19.69 5.67
CA PHE A 68 -12.73 -19.91 4.53
C PHE A 68 -12.55 -18.62 3.72
N HIS A 69 -11.37 -18.43 3.17
CA HIS A 69 -11.09 -17.40 2.17
C HIS A 69 -10.38 -18.00 0.95
N HIS A 70 -10.49 -17.28 -0.17
CA HIS A 70 -9.88 -17.65 -1.43
C HIS A 70 -9.26 -16.38 -2.04
N VAL A 71 -7.97 -16.19 -1.81
CA VAL A 71 -7.26 -14.97 -2.23
C VAL A 71 -6.73 -15.12 -3.63
N TYR A 72 -6.96 -14.12 -4.47
CA TYR A 72 -6.44 -14.11 -5.84
C TYR A 72 -6.02 -12.72 -6.29
N SER A 73 -5.22 -12.68 -7.35
CA SER A 73 -4.90 -11.49 -8.13
C SER A 73 -4.73 -11.82 -9.59
N PHE A 74 -5.22 -10.93 -10.46
CA PHE A 74 -5.00 -10.95 -11.91
C PHE A 74 -4.11 -9.79 -12.38
N SER A 75 -3.57 -9.00 -11.45
CA SER A 75 -2.72 -7.85 -11.79
C SER A 75 -1.45 -8.28 -12.53
N PRO A 76 -1.02 -7.53 -13.55
CA PRO A 76 0.18 -7.88 -14.34
C PRO A 76 1.45 -8.05 -13.50
N ALA A 77 1.63 -7.25 -12.45
CA ALA A 77 2.80 -7.32 -11.58
C ALA A 77 2.86 -8.62 -10.76
N LYS A 78 1.70 -9.23 -10.44
CA LYS A 78 1.65 -10.52 -9.76
C LYS A 78 0.30 -11.19 -9.95
N GLN A 79 0.28 -12.31 -10.66
CA GLN A 79 -0.89 -13.19 -10.77
C GLN A 79 -0.71 -14.38 -9.83
N PHE A 80 -1.73 -14.67 -9.03
CA PHE A 80 -1.75 -15.83 -8.14
C PHE A 80 -3.14 -16.19 -7.67
N GLU A 81 -3.27 -17.40 -7.16
CA GLU A 81 -4.49 -17.92 -6.56
C GLU A 81 -4.13 -18.79 -5.34
N LEU A 82 -4.65 -18.42 -4.17
CA LEU A 82 -4.61 -19.21 -2.93
C LEU A 82 -6.01 -19.77 -2.71
N LYS A 83 -6.18 -21.05 -3.10
CA LYS A 83 -7.48 -21.75 -3.02
C LYS A 83 -7.94 -21.90 -1.58
N LEU A 84 -9.25 -21.90 -1.38
CA LEU A 84 -9.97 -21.97 -0.12
C LEU A 84 -9.19 -22.55 1.05
N TYR A 85 -8.83 -21.71 2.02
CA TYR A 85 -8.14 -22.12 3.24
C TYR A 85 -8.72 -21.46 4.48
N LYS A 86 -8.63 -22.16 5.60
CA LYS A 86 -9.02 -21.72 6.93
C LYS A 86 -7.98 -22.23 7.92
N GLU A 87 -7.62 -21.41 8.90
CA GLU A 87 -6.65 -21.78 9.97
C GLU A 87 -5.26 -22.22 9.44
N PHE A 88 -5.03 -22.09 8.15
CA PHE A 88 -3.79 -22.48 7.49
C PHE A 88 -3.15 -21.27 6.83
N THR A 89 -1.85 -21.13 6.96
CA THR A 89 -1.09 -20.11 6.26
C THR A 89 -0.50 -20.76 5.02
N ALA A 90 -0.90 -20.27 3.84
CA ALA A 90 -0.23 -20.66 2.61
C ALA A 90 1.26 -20.26 2.67
N GLU A 91 2.11 -20.95 1.89
CA GLU A 91 3.51 -20.55 1.72
C GLU A 91 3.57 -19.09 1.27
N PRO A 92 4.47 -18.28 1.86
CA PRO A 92 4.62 -16.88 1.46
C PRO A 92 4.96 -16.76 -0.03
N LEU A 93 4.32 -15.82 -0.71
CA LEU A 93 4.55 -15.54 -2.11
C LEU A 93 5.56 -14.42 -2.27
N ARG A 94 6.47 -14.57 -3.22
CA ARG A 94 7.46 -13.56 -3.57
C ARG A 94 6.91 -12.57 -4.60
N PHE A 95 7.15 -11.27 -4.39
CA PHE A 95 6.69 -10.17 -5.23
C PHE A 95 7.91 -9.48 -5.85
N ASP A 96 8.28 -9.85 -7.06
CA ASP A 96 9.50 -9.38 -7.73
C ASP A 96 9.28 -8.16 -8.62
N GLU A 97 8.10 -8.07 -9.26
CA GLU A 97 7.81 -7.06 -10.26
C GLU A 97 7.18 -5.82 -9.63
N PRO A 98 7.76 -4.62 -9.83
CA PRO A 98 7.16 -3.37 -9.37
C PRO A 98 5.79 -3.14 -10.01
N GLY A 99 4.87 -2.57 -9.24
CA GLY A 99 3.52 -2.28 -9.72
C GLY A 99 2.47 -2.40 -8.64
N ILE A 100 1.22 -2.23 -9.05
CA ILE A 100 0.05 -2.37 -8.17
C ILE A 100 -0.54 -3.76 -8.37
N VAL A 101 -0.79 -4.43 -7.27
CA VAL A 101 -1.41 -5.75 -7.21
C VAL A 101 -2.72 -5.64 -6.45
N ASP A 102 -3.83 -5.65 -7.19
CA ASP A 102 -5.16 -5.74 -6.61
C ASP A 102 -5.40 -7.17 -6.16
N ILE A 103 -5.84 -7.35 -4.94
CA ILE A 103 -6.16 -8.66 -4.38
C ILE A 103 -7.63 -8.72 -4.00
N GLY A 104 -8.27 -9.82 -4.29
CA GLY A 104 -9.67 -10.07 -4.00
C GLY A 104 -9.91 -11.42 -3.32
N CYS A 105 -11.11 -11.60 -2.79
CA CYS A 105 -11.61 -12.87 -2.28
C CYS A 105 -12.76 -13.35 -3.16
N ASN A 106 -12.71 -14.60 -3.65
CA ASN A 106 -13.72 -15.13 -4.58
C ASN A 106 -15.07 -15.47 -3.93
N ILE A 107 -15.15 -15.46 -2.61
CA ILE A 107 -16.37 -15.80 -1.86
C ILE A 107 -16.93 -14.63 -1.04
N HIS A 108 -16.25 -13.50 -1.03
CA HIS A 108 -16.72 -12.26 -0.42
C HIS A 108 -16.42 -11.11 -1.38
N ASP A 109 -17.43 -10.74 -2.19
CA ASP A 109 -17.26 -9.82 -3.34
C ASP A 109 -16.73 -8.43 -2.96
N TRP A 110 -16.99 -7.99 -1.72
CA TRP A 110 -16.51 -6.70 -1.20
C TRP A 110 -15.07 -6.74 -0.66
N MET A 111 -14.47 -7.94 -0.50
CA MET A 111 -13.15 -8.10 0.10
C MET A 111 -12.05 -7.76 -0.91
N LEU A 112 -11.60 -6.52 -0.87
CA LEU A 112 -10.60 -5.94 -1.74
C LEU A 112 -9.43 -5.40 -0.92
N GLY A 113 -8.21 -5.57 -1.42
CA GLY A 113 -6.99 -4.99 -0.86
C GLY A 113 -5.96 -4.72 -1.94
N TYR A 114 -4.90 -4.03 -1.57
CA TYR A 114 -3.88 -3.59 -2.52
C TYR A 114 -2.47 -3.85 -1.98
N ILE A 115 -1.60 -4.30 -2.87
CA ILE A 115 -0.17 -4.42 -2.59
C ILE A 115 0.57 -3.53 -3.59
N VAL A 116 1.30 -2.55 -3.05
CA VAL A 116 2.17 -1.68 -3.85
C VAL A 116 3.58 -2.22 -3.78
N VAL A 117 4.09 -2.68 -4.90
CA VAL A 117 5.47 -3.18 -5.04
C VAL A 117 6.32 -2.09 -5.66
N THR A 118 7.40 -1.67 -5.00
CA THR A 118 8.29 -0.61 -5.47
C THR A 118 9.75 -1.06 -5.51
N GLU A 119 10.52 -0.55 -6.47
CA GLU A 119 11.98 -0.74 -6.50
C GLU A 119 12.69 0.07 -5.41
N SER A 120 12.17 1.25 -5.11
CA SER A 120 12.77 2.11 -4.09
C SER A 120 12.63 1.50 -2.69
N PRO A 121 13.69 1.50 -1.88
CA PRO A 121 13.61 1.11 -0.48
C PRO A 121 12.98 2.19 0.41
N TYR A 122 12.73 3.39 -0.14
CA TYR A 122 12.21 4.53 0.59
C TYR A 122 10.76 4.79 0.21
N PHE A 123 9.85 4.36 1.05
CA PHE A 123 8.42 4.56 0.86
C PHE A 123 7.71 4.70 2.21
N ILE A 124 6.55 5.31 2.18
CA ILE A 124 5.65 5.46 3.33
C ILE A 124 4.22 5.20 2.92
N LYS A 125 3.42 4.88 3.92
CA LYS A 125 1.97 4.89 3.83
C LYS A 125 1.41 5.82 4.91
N THR A 126 0.49 6.70 4.55
CA THR A 126 -0.15 7.62 5.50
C THR A 126 -1.16 6.92 6.39
N ASP A 127 -1.25 7.39 7.63
CA ASP A 127 -2.24 6.98 8.61
C ASP A 127 -3.60 7.69 8.41
N THR A 128 -4.56 7.44 9.29
CA THR A 128 -5.90 8.05 9.30
C THR A 128 -5.90 9.59 9.42
N HIS A 129 -4.77 10.17 9.79
CA HIS A 129 -4.57 11.62 9.89
C HIS A 129 -3.76 12.19 8.70
N GLY A 130 -3.55 11.40 7.66
CA GLY A 130 -2.72 11.78 6.51
C GLY A 130 -1.25 11.93 6.85
N LYS A 131 -0.77 11.31 7.92
CA LYS A 131 0.60 11.47 8.43
C LYS A 131 1.43 10.20 8.24
N ALA A 132 2.71 10.41 8.02
CA ALA A 132 3.70 9.34 8.04
C ALA A 132 5.07 9.88 8.47
N GLN A 133 5.99 8.97 8.78
CA GLN A 133 7.37 9.30 9.12
C GLN A 133 8.32 8.42 8.31
N ILE A 134 9.42 9.01 7.84
CA ILE A 134 10.47 8.30 7.11
C ILE A 134 11.84 8.83 7.49
N ASP A 135 12.81 7.92 7.52
CA ASP A 135 14.22 8.25 7.62
C ASP A 135 14.85 8.16 6.22
N LEU A 136 15.25 9.31 5.68
CA LEU A 136 15.86 9.42 4.36
C LEU A 136 17.29 9.93 4.49
N PRO A 137 18.26 9.38 3.77
CA PRO A 137 19.53 10.06 3.52
C PRO A 137 19.29 11.46 2.93
N ALA A 138 20.13 12.42 3.26
CA ALA A 138 20.08 13.74 2.63
C ALA A 138 20.37 13.60 1.13
N GLY A 139 19.53 14.22 0.28
CA GLY A 139 19.68 14.13 -1.16
C GLY A 139 18.45 14.55 -1.93
N GLU A 140 18.52 14.35 -3.22
CA GLU A 140 17.48 14.68 -4.18
C GLU A 140 16.67 13.43 -4.54
N TYR A 141 15.33 13.52 -4.51
CA TYR A 141 14.44 12.39 -4.75
C TYR A 141 13.34 12.77 -5.73
N ALA A 142 13.05 11.88 -6.66
CA ALA A 142 11.78 11.90 -7.38
C ALA A 142 10.69 11.29 -6.50
N LEU A 143 9.53 11.96 -6.45
CA LEU A 143 8.38 11.47 -5.70
C LEU A 143 7.36 10.85 -6.65
N SER A 144 6.82 9.72 -6.24
CA SER A 144 5.61 9.16 -6.84
C SER A 144 4.58 8.87 -5.75
N PHE A 145 3.32 8.94 -6.14
CA PHE A 145 2.17 8.81 -5.27
C PHE A 145 1.21 7.76 -5.84
N TRP A 146 0.58 7.02 -4.95
CA TRP A 146 -0.52 6.12 -5.32
C TRP A 146 -1.57 6.09 -4.20
N HIS A 147 -2.84 6.01 -4.60
CA HIS A 147 -3.96 5.82 -3.68
C HIS A 147 -5.09 5.04 -4.38
N PRO A 148 -5.77 4.08 -3.73
CA PRO A 148 -6.78 3.24 -4.38
C PRO A 148 -7.98 3.98 -4.97
N ARG A 149 -8.25 5.19 -4.49
CA ARG A 149 -9.37 6.03 -4.94
C ARG A 149 -8.94 7.27 -5.73
N ALA A 150 -7.69 7.39 -6.05
CA ALA A 150 -7.20 8.48 -6.89
C ALA A 150 -7.37 8.09 -8.36
N LYS A 151 -8.53 8.40 -8.94
CA LYS A 151 -8.95 7.95 -10.28
C LYS A 151 -8.04 8.41 -11.41
N ASP A 152 -7.33 9.48 -11.28
CA ASP A 152 -6.39 10.03 -12.27
C ASP A 152 -5.21 10.71 -11.56
N ALA A 153 -4.85 10.23 -10.36
CA ALA A 153 -3.66 10.71 -9.72
C ALA A 153 -2.49 10.42 -10.66
N THR A 154 -2.27 11.36 -11.55
CA THR A 154 -0.92 11.51 -12.05
C THR A 154 -0.09 11.54 -10.79
N PRO A 155 0.81 10.56 -10.60
CA PRO A 155 1.76 10.63 -9.51
C PRO A 155 2.28 12.05 -9.50
N PHE A 156 2.54 12.62 -8.33
CA PHE A 156 3.15 13.96 -8.25
C PHE A 156 4.14 14.05 -9.40
N SER A 157 3.76 14.79 -10.44
CA SER A 157 4.52 14.79 -11.66
C SER A 157 5.90 15.33 -11.32
N GLN A 158 6.83 14.39 -11.05
CA GLN A 158 8.28 14.60 -11.10
C GLN A 158 8.79 15.89 -10.47
N ASN A 159 8.29 16.29 -9.32
CA ASN A 159 8.97 17.32 -8.56
C ASN A 159 10.14 16.65 -7.85
N THR A 160 11.31 16.74 -8.46
CA THR A 160 12.55 16.41 -7.81
C THR A 160 12.73 17.35 -6.63
N MET A 161 12.76 16.82 -5.44
CA MET A 161 12.87 17.61 -4.21
C MET A 161 14.17 17.27 -3.48
N VAL A 162 14.89 18.32 -3.09
CA VAL A 162 16.03 18.17 -2.18
C VAL A 162 15.50 18.19 -0.75
N PHE A 163 15.68 17.10 -0.03
CA PHE A 163 15.18 16.99 1.33
C PHE A 163 16.27 17.35 2.36
N ASP A 164 15.95 18.37 3.14
CA ASP A 164 16.50 18.56 4.47
C ASP A 164 15.68 17.71 5.45
N THR A 165 16.25 16.62 5.92
CA THR A 165 15.58 15.61 6.74
C THR A 165 15.05 16.14 8.08
N SER A 166 15.41 17.37 8.46
CA SER A 166 14.94 18.05 9.68
C SER A 166 13.55 18.69 9.54
N LYS A 167 13.00 18.79 8.33
CA LYS A 167 11.76 19.53 8.05
C LYS A 167 10.56 18.60 7.88
N THR A 168 9.37 19.11 8.18
CA THR A 168 8.10 18.48 7.82
C THR A 168 7.81 18.75 6.35
N LEU A 169 7.51 17.71 5.59
CA LEU A 169 7.03 17.79 4.23
C LEU A 169 5.50 17.83 4.26
N SER A 170 4.92 18.94 3.81
CA SER A 170 3.47 19.05 3.63
C SER A 170 3.14 18.96 2.15
N LEU A 171 2.32 17.99 1.79
CA LEU A 171 1.88 17.70 0.45
C LEU A 171 0.37 17.90 0.34
N GLN A 172 -0.09 18.40 -0.78
CA GLN A 172 -1.51 18.53 -1.08
C GLN A 172 -1.77 17.99 -2.48
N LEU A 173 -2.80 17.15 -2.59
CA LEU A 173 -3.28 16.66 -3.88
C LEU A 173 -4.08 17.77 -4.56
N ASP A 174 -4.09 17.73 -5.87
CA ASP A 174 -4.95 18.58 -6.72
C ASP A 174 -6.36 18.00 -6.91
N THR A 175 -6.62 16.84 -6.35
CA THR A 175 -7.87 16.08 -6.42
C THR A 175 -8.44 15.86 -5.02
N VAL A 176 -9.76 15.83 -4.90
CA VAL A 176 -10.44 15.36 -3.67
C VAL A 176 -10.44 13.84 -3.66
N ILE A 177 -10.06 13.26 -2.52
CA ILE A 177 -10.21 11.83 -2.29
C ILE A 177 -11.59 11.59 -1.67
N GLU A 178 -12.50 11.04 -2.44
CA GLU A 178 -13.81 10.68 -1.92
C GLU A 178 -13.65 9.71 -0.74
N ASN A 179 -14.13 10.09 0.42
CA ASN A 179 -14.26 9.20 1.55
C ASN A 179 -15.19 8.05 1.17
N ASP A 180 -14.96 6.86 1.72
CA ASP A 180 -15.86 5.74 1.55
C ASP A 180 -17.28 6.20 1.90
N LEU A 181 -18.10 6.37 0.90
CA LEU A 181 -19.51 6.17 1.09
C LEU A 181 -19.60 4.69 1.43
N GLY A 182 -19.56 4.37 2.75
CA GLY A 182 -19.54 3.01 3.22
C GLY A 182 -20.44 2.18 2.34
N PHE A 183 -19.96 1.06 1.87
CA PHE A 183 -20.89 0.04 1.37
C PHE A 183 -21.82 -0.21 2.54
N ASP A 184 -22.95 0.48 2.52
CA ASP A 184 -24.12 0.10 3.28
C ASP A 184 -24.37 -1.34 2.80
N ASP A 185 -24.02 -2.28 3.65
CA ASP A 185 -24.29 -3.69 3.47
C ASP A 185 -25.81 -3.88 3.60
N GLY A 186 -26.54 -3.30 2.64
CA GLY A 186 -27.98 -3.40 2.50
C GLY A 186 -28.48 -4.84 2.31
N PHE A 187 -27.64 -5.82 2.64
CA PHE A 187 -28.01 -7.20 2.85
C PHE A 187 -28.22 -7.42 4.36
N GLY A 188 -29.37 -6.95 4.83
CA GLY A 188 -29.90 -7.39 6.12
C GLY A 188 -29.95 -8.91 6.17
N GLU A 189 -29.64 -9.44 7.34
CA GLU A 189 -29.67 -10.85 7.70
C GLU A 189 -30.85 -11.59 7.06
N TYR A 190 -30.53 -12.63 6.28
CA TYR A 190 -31.46 -13.70 5.95
C TYR A 190 -31.12 -14.94 6.78
#